data_dbece436c06a3b1af66c963be83c4deb
#
_entry.id   dbece436c06a3b1af66c963be83c4deb
#
_cell.length_a   1.000
_cell.length_b   1.000
_cell.length_c   1.000
_cell.angle_alpha   90.00
_cell.angle_beta   90.00
_cell.angle_gamma   90.00
#
_symmetry.space_group_name_H-M   'P 1'
#
loop_
_entity.id
_entity.type
_entity.pdbx_description
1 polymer ?
#
loop_
_entity_poly.entity_id
_entity_poly.type
_entity_poly.pdbx_seq_one_letter_code
_entity_poly.pdbx_strand_id
1 'polypeptide(L)'
;KMYVKNWNHTPQDKRSKVVATVGNKKIDTSKIVNLEFESAYWRKANAIHEWFVKNVQDGNDDCKEYYVDVSQLEELKTLCEHILHNHKRGEKKLVETFCKELMPTSEGFFFGSTDYDDYFFDCLKQTVEQLDNLDQSGDYYYQSSW
;
A
#
# COMPACT_ATOMS: atom_id res chain seq x y z
N LYS A 1 -4.43 -1.99 4.20
CA LYS A 1 -3.17 -2.03 4.95
C LYS A 1 -2.15 -2.86 4.20
N MET A 2 -0.89 -2.53 4.39
CA MET A 2 0.22 -3.28 3.83
C MET A 2 1.21 -3.61 4.95
N TYR A 3 1.71 -4.83 4.95
CA TYR A 3 2.60 -5.35 5.98
C TYR A 3 3.89 -5.84 5.34
N VAL A 4 4.99 -5.74 6.07
CA VAL A 4 6.25 -6.42 5.77
C VAL A 4 6.49 -7.51 6.80
N LYS A 5 6.85 -8.69 6.32
CA LYS A 5 7.13 -9.86 7.18
C LYS A 5 8.61 -10.22 7.10
N ASN A 6 9.18 -10.52 8.25
CA ASN A 6 10.55 -11.00 8.35
C ASN A 6 10.52 -12.50 8.66
N TRP A 7 10.74 -13.33 7.66
CA TRP A 7 10.58 -14.78 7.75
C TRP A 7 11.76 -15.45 8.44
N ASN A 8 11.49 -16.57 9.15
CA ASN A 8 12.49 -17.33 9.87
C ASN A 8 13.56 -17.98 8.96
N HIS A 9 13.31 -18.14 7.67
CA HIS A 9 14.28 -18.62 6.70
C HIS A 9 15.34 -17.58 6.32
N THR A 10 15.15 -16.31 6.67
CA THR A 10 16.16 -15.27 6.47
C THR A 10 17.38 -15.60 7.33
N PRO A 11 18.60 -15.68 6.75
CA PRO A 11 19.82 -15.94 7.49
C PRO A 11 19.98 -15.00 8.68
N GLN A 12 20.45 -15.51 9.81
CA GLN A 12 20.45 -14.78 11.08
C GLN A 12 21.28 -13.49 11.06
N ASP A 13 22.33 -13.47 10.26
CA ASP A 13 23.19 -12.31 10.01
C ASP A 13 22.51 -11.20 9.19
N LYS A 14 21.48 -11.57 8.42
CA LYS A 14 20.68 -10.65 7.60
C LYS A 14 19.37 -10.20 8.26
N ARG A 15 19.03 -10.77 9.41
CA ARG A 15 17.82 -10.38 10.14
C ARG A 15 17.98 -9.01 10.77
N SER A 16 16.89 -8.24 10.76
CA SER A 16 16.82 -6.97 11.47
C SER A 16 17.12 -7.13 12.95
N LYS A 17 17.93 -6.25 13.51
CA LYS A 17 18.19 -6.22 14.95
C LYS A 17 16.99 -5.60 15.66
N VAL A 18 16.28 -6.40 16.43
CA VAL A 18 15.09 -5.96 17.19
C VAL A 18 15.37 -6.04 18.67
N VAL A 19 14.99 -5.01 19.39
CA VAL A 19 14.91 -5.03 20.86
C VAL A 19 13.45 -4.88 21.22
N ALA A 20 12.88 -5.92 21.83
CA ALA A 20 11.50 -5.91 22.26
C ALA A 20 11.38 -6.02 23.77
N THR A 21 10.45 -5.27 24.34
CA THR A 21 10.13 -5.32 25.77
C THR A 21 8.63 -5.42 25.99
N VAL A 22 8.21 -6.18 27.00
CA VAL A 22 6.83 -6.17 27.51
C VAL A 22 6.87 -5.61 28.92
N GLY A 23 6.35 -4.41 29.08
CA GLY A 23 6.59 -3.62 30.30
C GLY A 23 8.10 -3.39 30.48
N ASN A 24 8.63 -3.75 31.65
CA ASN A 24 10.05 -3.63 31.95
C ASN A 24 10.87 -4.89 31.64
N LYS A 25 10.24 -5.93 31.08
CA LYS A 25 10.89 -7.21 30.81
C LYS A 25 11.37 -7.29 29.38
N LYS A 26 12.65 -7.52 29.18
CA LYS A 26 13.26 -7.75 27.86
C LYS A 26 12.82 -9.11 27.31
N ILE A 27 12.34 -9.13 26.06
CA ILE A 27 12.00 -10.36 25.37
C ILE A 27 13.27 -10.96 24.76
N ASP A 28 13.40 -12.28 24.84
CA ASP A 28 14.44 -13.02 24.13
C ASP A 28 14.15 -13.00 22.61
N THR A 29 14.86 -12.11 21.92
CA THR A 29 14.67 -11.90 20.48
C THR A 29 15.12 -13.08 19.64
N SER A 30 15.92 -14.02 20.19
CA SER A 30 16.31 -15.25 19.48
C SER A 30 15.12 -16.17 19.20
N LYS A 31 14.03 -16.02 19.96
CA LYS A 31 12.78 -16.78 19.81
C LYS A 31 11.75 -16.12 18.89
N ILE A 32 12.04 -14.94 18.34
CA ILE A 32 11.17 -14.29 17.39
C ILE A 32 11.28 -15.02 16.06
N VAL A 33 10.16 -15.57 15.61
CA VAL A 33 10.06 -16.34 14.37
C VAL A 33 9.64 -15.43 13.22
N ASN A 34 8.77 -14.48 13.50
CA ASN A 34 8.24 -13.54 12.51
C ASN A 34 8.01 -12.17 13.15
N LEU A 35 8.26 -11.13 12.39
CA LEU A 35 7.92 -9.75 12.73
C LEU A 35 7.08 -9.17 11.59
N GLU A 36 5.96 -8.58 11.95
CA GLU A 36 5.05 -7.95 11.02
C GLU A 36 4.88 -6.49 11.39
N PHE A 37 5.05 -5.61 10.41
CA PHE A 37 4.93 -4.17 10.57
C PHE A 37 3.92 -3.62 9.58
N GLU A 38 3.02 -2.76 10.03
CA GLU A 38 2.18 -1.97 9.12
C GLU A 38 3.08 -0.97 8.38
N SER A 39 3.28 -1.21 7.07
CA SER A 39 4.16 -0.41 6.22
C SER A 39 3.42 0.73 5.54
N ALA A 40 2.12 0.54 5.28
CA ALA A 40 1.26 1.55 4.71
C ALA A 40 -0.20 1.34 5.15
N TYR A 41 -0.92 2.43 5.27
CA TYR A 41 -2.33 2.42 5.63
C TYR A 41 -3.11 3.43 4.79
N TRP A 42 -4.20 2.98 4.21
CA TRP A 42 -5.15 3.81 3.48
C TRP A 42 -6.54 3.69 4.10
N ARG A 43 -7.20 4.81 4.25
CA ARG A 43 -8.58 4.86 4.71
C ARG A 43 -9.48 5.39 3.60
N LYS A 44 -10.47 4.61 3.19
CA LYS A 44 -11.43 4.99 2.13
C LYS A 44 -10.78 5.47 0.83
N ALA A 45 -9.59 4.98 0.52
CA ALA A 45 -8.87 5.29 -0.71
C ALA A 45 -9.33 4.36 -1.83
N ASN A 46 -10.52 4.63 -2.36
CA ASN A 46 -11.22 3.80 -3.32
C ASN A 46 -10.36 3.36 -4.51
N ALA A 47 -9.76 4.31 -5.21
CA ALA A 47 -8.96 4.03 -6.40
C ALA A 47 -7.69 3.21 -6.10
N ILE A 48 -7.06 3.43 -4.94
CA ILE A 48 -5.91 2.64 -4.50
C ILE A 48 -6.34 1.21 -4.20
N HIS A 49 -7.48 1.03 -3.51
CA HIS A 49 -8.04 -0.30 -3.25
C HIS A 49 -8.36 -1.04 -4.54
N GLU A 50 -9.06 -0.40 -5.48
CA GLU A 50 -9.39 -0.98 -6.78
C GLU A 50 -8.14 -1.36 -7.58
N TRP A 51 -7.08 -0.56 -7.48
CA TRP A 51 -5.80 -0.91 -8.09
C TRP A 51 -5.23 -2.22 -7.52
N PHE A 52 -5.25 -2.40 -6.18
CA PHE A 52 -4.82 -3.66 -5.57
C PHE A 52 -5.71 -4.83 -5.96
N VAL A 53 -7.03 -4.65 -5.99
CA VAL A 53 -7.97 -5.69 -6.43
C VAL A 53 -7.64 -6.18 -7.83
N LYS A 54 -7.38 -5.27 -8.77
CA LYS A 54 -7.08 -5.63 -10.16
C LYS A 54 -5.69 -6.19 -10.38
N ASN A 55 -4.66 -5.61 -9.75
CA ASN A 55 -3.28 -5.89 -10.10
C ASN A 55 -2.60 -6.89 -9.15
N VAL A 56 -3.19 -7.15 -7.97
CA VAL A 56 -2.62 -8.01 -6.94
C VAL A 56 -3.55 -9.17 -6.57
N GLN A 57 -4.86 -8.93 -6.54
CA GLN A 57 -5.85 -9.88 -6.05
C GLN A 57 -6.59 -10.63 -7.17
N ASP A 58 -6.15 -10.51 -8.42
CA ASP A 58 -6.81 -11.12 -9.59
C ASP A 58 -8.32 -10.83 -9.67
N GLY A 59 -8.74 -9.65 -9.25
CA GLY A 59 -10.13 -9.21 -9.20
C GLY A 59 -10.94 -9.73 -8.01
N ASN A 60 -10.32 -10.41 -7.05
CA ASN A 60 -11.00 -10.92 -5.86
C ASN A 60 -10.94 -9.94 -4.70
N ASP A 61 -12.06 -9.32 -4.34
CA ASP A 61 -12.18 -8.45 -3.17
C ASP A 61 -12.82 -9.22 -2.00
N ASP A 62 -11.99 -10.00 -1.28
CA ASP A 62 -12.43 -10.96 -0.28
C ASP A 62 -11.81 -10.75 1.11
N CYS A 63 -11.21 -9.60 1.37
CA CYS A 63 -10.55 -9.24 2.63
C CYS A 63 -9.41 -10.18 3.05
N LYS A 64 -8.95 -11.06 2.18
CA LYS A 64 -7.79 -11.90 2.47
C LYS A 64 -6.48 -11.14 2.28
N GLU A 65 -5.43 -11.72 2.78
CA GLU A 65 -4.07 -11.24 2.62
C GLU A 65 -3.49 -11.74 1.28
N TYR A 66 -2.93 -10.82 0.50
CA TYR A 66 -2.30 -11.11 -0.78
C TYR A 66 -0.86 -10.60 -0.80
N TYR A 67 0.05 -11.45 -1.27
CA TYR A 67 1.43 -11.06 -1.50
C TYR A 67 1.53 -9.98 -2.58
N VAL A 68 2.36 -8.99 -2.35
CA VAL A 68 2.60 -7.89 -3.29
C VAL A 68 4.08 -7.84 -3.63
N ASP A 69 4.40 -7.98 -4.89
CA ASP A 69 5.78 -7.80 -5.34
C ASP A 69 6.20 -6.33 -5.26
N VAL A 70 7.46 -6.08 -4.93
CA VAL A 70 8.01 -4.72 -4.84
C VAL A 70 7.86 -3.98 -6.17
N SER A 71 8.02 -4.67 -7.30
CA SER A 71 7.82 -4.09 -8.63
C SER A 71 6.40 -3.57 -8.83
N GLN A 72 5.38 -4.26 -8.30
CA GLN A 72 3.98 -3.78 -8.35
C GLN A 72 3.80 -2.51 -7.51
N LEU A 73 4.48 -2.41 -6.37
CA LEU A 73 4.45 -1.19 -5.55
C LEU A 73 5.14 -0.01 -6.24
N GLU A 74 6.22 -0.26 -6.97
CA GLU A 74 6.88 0.75 -7.78
C GLU A 74 6.01 1.20 -8.97
N GLU A 75 5.26 0.28 -9.59
CA GLU A 75 4.27 0.61 -10.61
C GLU A 75 3.16 1.50 -10.05
N LEU A 76 2.59 1.14 -8.89
CA LEU A 76 1.57 1.96 -8.22
C LEU A 76 2.09 3.36 -7.90
N LYS A 77 3.30 3.46 -7.33
CA LYS A 77 3.94 4.73 -7.03
C LYS A 77 4.10 5.59 -8.28
N THR A 78 4.69 5.03 -9.33
CA THR A 78 4.91 5.71 -10.61
C THR A 78 3.59 6.21 -11.20
N LEU A 79 2.53 5.41 -11.14
CA LEU A 79 1.20 5.80 -11.59
C LEU A 79 0.65 6.99 -10.80
N CYS A 80 0.77 6.96 -9.47
CA CYS A 80 0.35 8.06 -8.60
C CYS A 80 1.12 9.35 -8.92
N GLU A 81 2.44 9.27 -9.06
CA GLU A 81 3.29 10.41 -9.42
C GLU A 81 2.91 11.00 -10.78
N HIS A 82 2.64 10.14 -11.76
CA HIS A 82 2.22 10.56 -13.10
C HIS A 82 0.89 11.34 -13.08
N ILE A 83 -0.10 10.82 -12.35
CA ILE A 83 -1.39 11.50 -12.19
C ILE A 83 -1.21 12.84 -11.47
N LEU A 84 -0.47 12.88 -10.37
CA LEU A 84 -0.21 14.10 -9.61
C LEU A 84 0.54 15.16 -10.43
N HIS A 85 1.49 14.75 -11.27
CA HIS A 85 2.21 15.65 -12.17
C HIS A 85 1.27 16.30 -13.18
N ASN A 86 0.39 15.53 -13.81
CA ASN A 86 -0.56 16.02 -14.78
C ASN A 86 -1.66 16.88 -14.12
N HIS A 87 -2.08 16.56 -12.91
CA HIS A 87 -3.03 17.34 -12.13
C HIS A 87 -2.54 18.80 -11.91
N LYS A 88 -1.25 18.97 -11.66
CA LYS A 88 -0.65 20.32 -11.49
C LYS A 88 -0.58 21.14 -12.78
N ARG A 89 -0.66 20.51 -13.95
CA ARG A 89 -0.41 21.12 -15.27
C ARG A 89 -1.64 21.18 -16.17
N GLY A 90 -2.67 20.37 -15.89
CA GLY A 90 -3.79 20.15 -16.78
C GLY A 90 -5.05 20.94 -16.44
N GLU A 91 -5.93 21.07 -17.41
CA GLU A 91 -7.29 21.53 -17.21
C GLU A 91 -8.08 20.46 -16.44
N LYS A 92 -8.90 20.86 -15.47
CA LYS A 92 -9.63 19.96 -14.56
C LYS A 92 -10.37 18.82 -15.28
N LYS A 93 -11.04 19.11 -16.40
CA LYS A 93 -11.80 18.11 -17.15
C LYS A 93 -10.93 17.07 -17.85
N LEU A 94 -9.75 17.48 -18.34
CA LEU A 94 -8.80 16.59 -18.99
C LEU A 94 -8.15 15.65 -17.97
N VAL A 95 -7.85 16.17 -16.79
CA VAL A 95 -7.30 15.41 -15.66
C VAL A 95 -8.29 14.35 -15.18
N GLU A 96 -9.57 14.69 -15.06
CA GLU A 96 -10.59 13.72 -14.64
C GLU A 96 -10.74 12.56 -15.65
N THR A 97 -10.73 12.84 -16.94
CA THR A 97 -10.76 11.78 -17.97
C THR A 97 -9.53 10.88 -17.87
N PHE A 98 -8.37 11.47 -17.69
CA PHE A 98 -7.09 10.77 -17.53
C PHE A 98 -7.08 9.88 -16.27
N CYS A 99 -7.61 10.38 -15.14
CA CYS A 99 -7.75 9.59 -13.91
C CYS A 99 -8.69 8.41 -14.09
N LYS A 100 -9.82 8.60 -14.79
CA LYS A 100 -10.77 7.50 -15.08
C LYS A 100 -10.16 6.37 -15.90
N GLU A 101 -9.24 6.68 -16.80
CA GLU A 101 -8.54 5.69 -17.62
C GLU A 101 -7.46 4.94 -16.84
N LEU A 102 -6.63 5.67 -16.08
CA LEU A 102 -5.45 5.12 -15.43
C LEU A 102 -5.71 4.54 -14.04
N MET A 103 -6.63 5.14 -13.29
CA MET A 103 -6.94 4.75 -11.91
C MET A 103 -8.44 4.88 -11.65
N PRO A 104 -9.24 3.98 -12.25
CA PRO A 104 -10.69 4.00 -12.06
C PRO A 104 -11.07 3.74 -10.61
N THR A 105 -12.18 4.34 -10.19
CA THR A 105 -12.82 4.07 -8.90
C THR A 105 -13.89 3.02 -9.05
N SER A 106 -14.17 2.28 -7.98
CA SER A 106 -15.25 1.30 -7.91
C SER A 106 -16.37 1.77 -7.00
N GLU A 107 -17.60 1.46 -7.37
CA GLU A 107 -18.74 1.70 -6.50
C GLU A 107 -18.78 0.69 -5.36
N GLY A 108 -19.04 1.18 -4.13
CA GLY A 108 -19.19 0.32 -2.96
C GLY A 108 -19.42 1.12 -1.69
N PHE A 109 -20.27 0.61 -0.81
CA PHE A 109 -20.72 1.31 0.39
C PHE A 109 -19.56 1.69 1.35
N PHE A 110 -18.51 0.88 1.38
CA PHE A 110 -17.38 1.07 2.30
C PHE A 110 -16.15 1.75 1.70
N PHE A 111 -16.11 1.93 0.37
CA PHE A 111 -14.90 2.35 -0.35
C PHE A 111 -14.66 3.86 -0.41
N GLY A 112 -15.58 4.68 0.12
CA GLY A 112 -15.49 6.13 0.04
C GLY A 112 -16.06 6.70 -1.24
N SER A 113 -15.74 7.98 -1.55
CA SER A 113 -16.20 8.66 -2.76
C SER A 113 -15.59 8.05 -4.01
N THR A 114 -16.36 8.06 -5.10
CA THR A 114 -15.90 7.74 -6.45
C THR A 114 -15.44 8.98 -7.23
N ASP A 115 -15.47 10.16 -6.59
CA ASP A 115 -15.11 11.43 -7.21
C ASP A 115 -13.59 11.61 -7.25
N TYR A 116 -13.12 12.28 -8.32
CA TYR A 116 -11.72 12.71 -8.46
C TYR A 116 -11.53 14.11 -7.87
N ASP A 117 -11.79 14.22 -6.57
CA ASP A 117 -11.73 15.43 -5.76
C ASP A 117 -10.38 15.62 -5.06
N ASP A 118 -10.28 16.61 -4.20
CA ASP A 118 -9.04 16.88 -3.45
C ASP A 118 -8.63 15.69 -2.56
N TYR A 119 -9.62 14.95 -2.04
CA TYR A 119 -9.34 13.76 -1.24
C TYR A 119 -8.69 12.64 -2.07
N PHE A 120 -9.15 12.43 -3.30
CA PHE A 120 -8.49 11.50 -4.23
C PHE A 120 -7.01 11.85 -4.43
N PHE A 121 -6.71 13.11 -4.74
CA PHE A 121 -5.31 13.54 -4.95
C PHE A 121 -4.48 13.49 -3.67
N ASP A 122 -5.06 13.73 -2.51
CA ASP A 122 -4.38 13.57 -1.23
C ASP A 122 -4.07 12.10 -0.93
N CYS A 123 -4.97 11.17 -1.27
CA CYS A 123 -4.69 9.74 -1.21
C CYS A 123 -3.50 9.33 -2.10
N LEU A 124 -3.40 9.91 -3.32
CA LEU A 124 -2.24 9.64 -4.19
C LEU A 124 -0.93 10.17 -3.60
N LYS A 125 -0.93 11.39 -3.05
CA LYS A 125 0.26 11.96 -2.36
C LYS A 125 0.69 11.07 -1.18
N GLN A 126 -0.26 10.70 -0.33
CA GLN A 126 0.00 9.81 0.80
C GLN A 126 0.56 8.47 0.32
N THR A 127 0.06 7.93 -0.79
CA THR A 127 0.55 6.68 -1.36
C THR A 127 2.00 6.81 -1.79
N VAL A 128 2.37 7.86 -2.51
CA VAL A 128 3.77 8.12 -2.90
C VAL A 128 4.67 8.21 -1.67
N GLU A 129 4.29 9.00 -0.66
CA GLU A 129 5.06 9.16 0.57
C GLU A 129 5.26 7.85 1.33
N GLN A 130 4.23 7.00 1.42
CA GLN A 130 4.31 5.70 2.07
C GLN A 130 5.20 4.72 1.30
N LEU A 131 5.15 4.75 -0.04
CA LEU A 131 5.91 3.84 -0.89
C LEU A 131 7.38 4.28 -1.10
N ASP A 132 7.71 5.54 -0.85
CA ASP A 132 9.10 6.06 -0.94
C ASP A 132 10.06 5.41 0.07
N ASN A 133 9.56 4.93 1.19
CA ASN A 133 10.36 4.44 2.31
C ASN A 133 10.35 2.91 2.44
N LEU A 134 9.93 2.18 1.42
CA LEU A 134 9.88 0.73 1.46
C LEU A 134 11.26 0.09 1.30
N ASP A 135 11.51 -0.94 2.09
CA ASP A 135 12.68 -1.80 1.94
C ASP A 135 12.51 -2.72 0.72
N GLN A 136 13.43 -2.62 -0.25
CA GLN A 136 13.42 -3.43 -1.46
C GLN A 136 13.55 -4.94 -1.20
N SER A 137 13.99 -5.34 -0.01
CA SER A 137 14.13 -6.73 0.41
C SER A 137 12.95 -7.25 1.25
N GLY A 138 11.91 -6.43 1.45
CA GLY A 138 10.74 -6.79 2.26
C GLY A 138 9.76 -7.71 1.52
N ASP A 139 9.13 -8.62 2.25
CA ASP A 139 7.97 -9.38 1.78
C ASP A 139 6.70 -8.61 2.16
N TYR A 140 6.04 -8.01 1.18
CA TYR A 140 4.88 -7.17 1.40
C TYR A 140 3.58 -7.92 1.18
N TYR A 141 2.57 -7.59 1.98
CA TYR A 141 1.23 -8.16 1.89
C TYR A 141 0.19 -7.07 2.03
N TYR A 142 -0.78 -7.07 1.13
CA TYR A 142 -1.94 -6.19 1.17
C TYR A 142 -3.13 -6.92 1.75
N GLN A 143 -3.88 -6.23 2.60
CA GLN A 143 -5.16 -6.70 3.11
C GLN A 143 -6.15 -5.55 3.23
N SER A 144 -7.33 -5.69 2.68
CA SER A 144 -8.47 -4.81 2.94
C SER A 144 -9.28 -5.29 4.13
N SER A 145 -9.93 -4.33 4.77
CA SER A 145 -10.97 -4.61 5.78
C SER A 145 -12.06 -3.57 5.64
N TRP A 146 -13.24 -3.98 5.32
CA TRP A 146 -14.42 -3.16 5.12
C TRP A 146 -15.68 -3.81 5.72
#